data_f3a053840609fe5f06721471e61d8277
#
_entry.id   f3a053840609fe5f06721471e61d8277
#
_cell.length_a   1.000
_cell.length_b   1.000
_cell.length_c   1.000
_cell.angle_alpha   90.00
_cell.angle_beta   90.00
_cell.angle_gamma   90.00
#
_symmetry.space_group_name_H-M   'P 1'
#
loop_
_entity.id
_entity.type
_entity.pdbx_description
1 polymer ?
#
loop_
_entity_poly.entity_id
_entity_poly.type
_entity_poly.pdbx_seq_one_letter_code
_entity_poly.pdbx_strand_id
1 'polypeptide(L)'
;MIFDSHVHIAATTDLGGFRTPPLTGEHLLKLMDGPLLVDGRPRRVDRALLQPLISVPEAGDPIAHHRYVAEQVAAHPDRFAGCFVASPLLDTELTLSCLRQLVKNAGFRCVKFHPTVHGYMPFRSRDRIEPILREAAQLRIPVMFHQGDPPFGHPSQLVGMMEAHRDLTFILAHFATQRMVMADEAIYVARMNPNVVLETSWVDLPRLKEGVAELGSRRIVFGSDCPIQEMWSQLRTIEVLGWDPPIGISLPAEDRERLYGDNMAKLIP
;
A
#
# COMPACT_ATOMS: atom_id res chain seq x y z
N MET A 1 13.37 1.63 11.81
CA MET A 1 12.07 0.91 11.93
C MET A 1 11.76 0.25 10.58
N ILE A 2 11.14 -0.96 10.57
CA ILE A 2 10.59 -1.55 9.34
C ILE A 2 9.08 -1.49 9.41
N PHE A 3 8.45 -0.83 8.43
CA PHE A 3 7.00 -0.67 8.37
C PHE A 3 6.49 -1.16 7.01
N ASP A 4 5.81 -2.30 7.01
CA ASP A 4 5.21 -2.88 5.81
C ASP A 4 3.90 -2.16 5.48
N SER A 5 3.88 -1.40 4.40
CA SER A 5 2.72 -0.59 3.99
C SER A 5 1.64 -1.37 3.25
N HIS A 6 1.84 -2.67 3.00
CA HIS A 6 0.93 -3.44 2.15
C HIS A 6 0.88 -4.92 2.57
N VAL A 7 -0.06 -5.24 3.47
CA VAL A 7 -0.28 -6.61 3.97
C VAL A 7 -1.76 -6.96 3.93
N HIS A 8 -2.06 -8.12 3.39
CA HIS A 8 -3.41 -8.66 3.37
C HIS A 8 -3.61 -9.71 4.45
N ILE A 9 -4.74 -9.64 5.18
CA ILE A 9 -5.11 -10.63 6.19
C ILE A 9 -6.53 -11.14 6.00
N ALA A 10 -6.79 -12.36 6.48
CA ALA A 10 -8.13 -12.95 6.50
C ALA A 10 -8.27 -13.91 7.69
N ALA A 11 -9.49 -13.99 8.22
CA ALA A 11 -9.83 -14.91 9.33
C ALA A 11 -9.91 -16.37 8.89
N THR A 12 -10.27 -16.63 7.64
CA THR A 12 -10.58 -17.98 7.13
C THR A 12 -9.95 -18.26 5.78
N THR A 13 -9.89 -19.54 5.43
CA THR A 13 -9.35 -20.06 4.17
C THR A 13 -10.28 -19.92 2.97
N ASP A 14 -11.55 -19.58 3.18
CA ASP A 14 -12.53 -19.51 2.09
C ASP A 14 -12.46 -18.15 1.39
N LEU A 15 -11.56 -18.06 0.44
CA LEU A 15 -11.21 -16.82 -0.26
C LEU A 15 -11.63 -16.85 -1.74
N GLY A 16 -12.72 -17.52 -2.04
CA GLY A 16 -13.38 -17.38 -3.35
C GLY A 16 -12.47 -17.61 -4.57
N GLY A 17 -11.56 -18.59 -4.51
CA GLY A 17 -10.73 -18.99 -5.66
C GLY A 17 -9.28 -18.51 -5.63
N PHE A 18 -8.86 -17.72 -4.65
CA PHE A 18 -7.44 -17.47 -4.42
C PHE A 18 -6.76 -18.71 -3.82
N ARG A 19 -5.66 -19.14 -4.44
CA ARG A 19 -4.87 -20.30 -3.99
C ARG A 19 -3.89 -19.98 -2.86
N THR A 20 -3.81 -18.72 -2.46
CA THR A 20 -2.92 -18.26 -1.39
C THR A 20 -3.54 -18.64 -0.03
N PRO A 21 -2.80 -19.30 0.86
CA PRO A 21 -3.28 -19.56 2.21
C PRO A 21 -3.67 -18.26 2.92
N PRO A 22 -4.71 -18.25 3.76
CA PRO A 22 -5.06 -17.06 4.51
C PRO A 22 -3.94 -16.75 5.49
N LEU A 23 -3.63 -15.49 5.62
CA LEU A 23 -2.73 -14.98 6.64
C LEU A 23 -3.57 -14.41 7.78
N THR A 24 -3.61 -15.11 8.91
CA THR A 24 -4.22 -14.56 10.13
C THR A 24 -3.30 -13.55 10.79
N GLY A 25 -3.86 -12.68 11.65
CA GLY A 25 -3.05 -11.73 12.43
C GLY A 25 -1.99 -12.40 13.30
N GLU A 26 -2.31 -13.57 13.90
CA GLU A 26 -1.35 -14.35 14.67
C GLU A 26 -0.20 -14.89 13.82
N HIS A 27 -0.50 -15.44 12.62
CA HIS A 27 0.55 -15.90 11.70
C HIS A 27 1.38 -14.74 11.19
N LEU A 28 0.77 -13.59 10.91
CA LEU A 28 1.48 -12.38 10.51
C LEU A 28 2.46 -11.93 11.59
N LEU A 29 2.05 -11.88 12.86
CA LEU A 29 2.96 -11.52 13.96
C LEU A 29 4.15 -12.47 14.06
N LYS A 30 3.94 -13.78 13.91
CA LYS A 30 5.04 -14.76 13.86
C LYS A 30 6.01 -14.51 12.70
N LEU A 31 5.48 -14.14 11.52
CA LEU A 31 6.32 -13.75 10.39
C LEU A 31 7.09 -12.46 10.67
N MET A 32 6.42 -11.43 11.18
CA MET A 32 7.05 -10.14 11.50
C MET A 32 8.13 -10.25 12.56
N ASP A 33 7.96 -11.12 13.56
CA ASP A 33 8.92 -11.36 14.64
C ASP A 33 9.98 -12.43 14.29
N GLY A 34 9.88 -13.03 13.11
CA GLY A 34 10.81 -14.04 12.62
C GLY A 34 12.25 -13.51 12.49
N PRO A 35 13.25 -14.42 12.51
CA PRO A 35 14.63 -14.02 12.41
C PRO A 35 14.94 -13.44 11.03
N LEU A 36 15.08 -12.14 10.95
CA LEU A 36 15.38 -11.39 9.74
C LEU A 36 16.74 -10.71 9.89
N LEU A 37 17.62 -10.90 8.90
CA LEU A 37 18.85 -10.13 8.78
C LEU A 37 18.64 -9.07 7.68
N VAL A 38 18.74 -7.81 8.05
CA VAL A 38 18.71 -6.68 7.11
C VAL A 38 19.94 -5.82 7.36
N ASP A 39 20.69 -5.52 6.32
CA ASP A 39 21.99 -4.83 6.41
C ASP A 39 22.96 -5.51 7.39
N GLY A 40 22.94 -6.85 7.42
CA GLY A 40 23.77 -7.67 8.30
C GLY A 40 23.41 -7.62 9.79
N ARG A 41 22.25 -7.08 10.15
CA ARG A 41 21.77 -6.92 11.55
C ARG A 41 20.48 -7.68 11.77
N PRO A 42 20.30 -8.33 12.92
CA PRO A 42 18.99 -8.87 13.29
C PRO A 42 17.94 -7.74 13.39
N ARG A 43 16.86 -7.89 12.67
CA ARG A 43 15.73 -6.95 12.65
C ARG A 43 14.42 -7.73 12.62
N ARG A 44 13.33 -7.02 12.81
CA ARG A 44 11.96 -7.52 12.63
C ARG A 44 11.15 -6.50 11.85
N VAL A 45 10.00 -6.89 11.33
CA VAL A 45 9.01 -5.93 10.85
C VAL A 45 8.28 -5.36 12.05
N ASP A 46 8.42 -4.07 12.30
CA ASP A 46 7.90 -3.42 13.52
C ASP A 46 6.40 -3.14 13.39
N ARG A 47 5.95 -2.66 12.24
CA ARG A 47 4.55 -2.30 11.97
C ARG A 47 4.10 -2.79 10.60
N ALA A 48 2.77 -3.00 10.46
CA ALA A 48 2.14 -3.32 9.18
C ALA A 48 0.83 -2.55 8.98
N LEU A 49 0.57 -2.13 7.74
CA LEU A 49 -0.72 -1.60 7.30
C LEU A 49 -1.55 -2.75 6.73
N LEU A 50 -2.63 -3.09 7.43
CA LEU A 50 -3.46 -4.26 7.15
C LEU A 50 -4.67 -3.91 6.29
N GLN A 51 -4.94 -4.73 5.29
CA GLN A 51 -6.16 -4.70 4.51
C GLN A 51 -6.74 -6.11 4.34
N PRO A 52 -8.04 -6.25 4.05
CA PRO A 52 -8.62 -7.56 3.74
C PRO A 52 -7.91 -8.23 2.56
N LEU A 53 -7.73 -9.55 2.58
CA LEU A 53 -7.05 -10.28 1.51
C LEU A 53 -7.78 -10.18 0.17
N ILE A 54 -9.10 -10.26 0.20
CA ILE A 54 -9.95 -9.93 -0.95
C ILE A 54 -10.99 -8.98 -0.46
N SER A 55 -11.15 -7.87 -1.15
CA SER A 55 -12.21 -6.97 -0.79
C SER A 55 -12.90 -6.46 -2.05
N VAL A 56 -13.88 -7.24 -2.47
CA VAL A 56 -15.02 -6.69 -3.20
C VAL A 56 -16.00 -6.27 -2.12
N PRO A 57 -16.15 -4.97 -1.80
CA PRO A 57 -17.04 -4.53 -0.75
C PRO A 57 -18.48 -4.93 -1.08
N GLU A 58 -19.19 -5.43 -0.09
CA GLU A 58 -20.60 -5.77 -0.23
C GLU A 58 -21.46 -4.49 -0.29
N ALA A 59 -22.43 -4.44 -1.20
CA ALA A 59 -23.25 -3.26 -1.41
C ALA A 59 -24.00 -2.80 -0.15
N GLY A 60 -24.49 -3.75 0.65
CA GLY A 60 -25.21 -3.47 1.89
C GLY A 60 -24.35 -3.34 3.14
N ASP A 61 -23.10 -3.78 3.09
CA ASP A 61 -22.16 -3.77 4.22
C ASP A 61 -20.72 -3.56 3.77
N PRO A 62 -20.33 -2.33 3.45
CA PRO A 62 -18.98 -2.02 2.97
C PRO A 62 -17.85 -2.36 3.96
N ILE A 63 -18.19 -2.59 5.24
CA ILE A 63 -17.20 -2.90 6.27
C ILE A 63 -17.11 -4.38 6.62
N ALA A 64 -17.92 -5.25 5.99
CA ALA A 64 -17.96 -6.68 6.32
C ALA A 64 -16.55 -7.30 6.36
N HIS A 65 -15.77 -7.10 5.30
CA HIS A 65 -14.41 -7.61 5.20
C HIS A 65 -13.38 -6.88 6.08
N HIS A 66 -13.71 -5.70 6.60
CA HIS A 66 -12.83 -4.90 7.46
C HIS A 66 -12.96 -5.24 8.95
N ARG A 67 -14.00 -5.99 9.38
CA ARG A 67 -14.20 -6.31 10.79
C ARG A 67 -13.02 -7.07 11.37
N TYR A 68 -12.54 -8.09 10.66
CA TYR A 68 -11.37 -8.83 11.09
C TYR A 68 -10.11 -7.96 11.16
N VAL A 69 -9.90 -7.06 10.19
CA VAL A 69 -8.80 -6.08 10.25
C VAL A 69 -8.93 -5.20 11.50
N ALA A 70 -10.13 -4.69 11.77
CA ALA A 70 -10.39 -3.84 12.95
C ALA A 70 -10.12 -4.59 14.27
N GLU A 71 -10.50 -5.86 14.36
CA GLU A 71 -10.20 -6.72 15.52
C GLU A 71 -8.69 -6.87 15.73
N GLN A 72 -7.92 -7.12 14.66
CA GLN A 72 -6.48 -7.27 14.74
C GLN A 72 -5.77 -5.95 15.11
N VAL A 73 -6.23 -4.83 14.57
CA VAL A 73 -5.71 -3.49 14.92
C VAL A 73 -6.00 -3.19 16.39
N ALA A 74 -7.21 -3.49 16.88
CA ALA A 74 -7.57 -3.27 18.28
C ALA A 74 -6.75 -4.16 19.25
N ALA A 75 -6.45 -5.39 18.84
CA ALA A 75 -5.64 -6.31 19.64
C ALA A 75 -4.15 -5.92 19.67
N HIS A 76 -3.64 -5.29 18.63
CA HIS A 76 -2.21 -4.97 18.47
C HIS A 76 -1.99 -3.55 17.90
N PRO A 77 -2.45 -2.48 18.58
CA PRO A 77 -2.45 -1.12 18.04
C PRO A 77 -1.03 -0.56 17.80
N ASP A 78 -0.03 -1.06 18.52
CA ASP A 78 1.37 -0.67 18.33
C ASP A 78 2.03 -1.35 17.12
N ARG A 79 1.43 -2.44 16.63
CA ARG A 79 1.95 -3.25 15.51
C ARG A 79 1.16 -3.04 14.22
N PHE A 80 -0.13 -2.72 14.30
CA PHE A 80 -1.01 -2.70 13.16
C PHE A 80 -1.76 -1.38 13.01
N ALA A 81 -1.94 -0.97 11.76
CA ALA A 81 -2.88 0.06 11.35
C ALA A 81 -3.80 -0.53 10.26
N GLY A 82 -5.04 -0.06 10.17
CA GLY A 82 -6.00 -0.54 9.17
C GLY A 82 -5.98 0.29 7.88
N CYS A 83 -6.26 -0.35 6.77
CA CYS A 83 -6.49 0.28 5.47
C CYS A 83 -7.92 -0.02 5.01
N PHE A 84 -8.70 1.03 4.73
CA PHE A 84 -10.08 0.91 4.26
C PHE A 84 -10.11 0.70 2.76
N VAL A 85 -10.60 -0.42 2.29
CA VAL A 85 -10.80 -0.69 0.87
C VAL A 85 -12.12 -0.10 0.41
N ALA A 86 -12.05 0.93 -0.43
CA ALA A 86 -13.18 1.65 -0.98
C ALA A 86 -13.50 1.22 -2.41
N SER A 87 -14.77 1.29 -2.79
CA SER A 87 -15.19 1.09 -4.17
C SER A 87 -16.12 2.22 -4.62
N PRO A 88 -15.85 2.85 -5.79
CA PRO A 88 -16.73 3.86 -6.35
C PRO A 88 -18.05 3.29 -6.88
N LEU A 89 -18.23 1.97 -6.85
CA LEU A 89 -19.43 1.29 -7.30
C LEU A 89 -20.50 1.19 -6.21
N LEU A 90 -20.12 1.46 -4.95
CA LEU A 90 -21.03 1.43 -3.80
C LEU A 90 -21.73 2.78 -3.58
N ASP A 91 -22.71 2.77 -2.68
CA ASP A 91 -23.32 4.02 -2.21
C ASP A 91 -22.28 4.92 -1.54
N THR A 92 -22.21 6.17 -1.97
CA THR A 92 -21.18 7.11 -1.54
C THR A 92 -21.34 7.49 -0.07
N GLU A 93 -22.55 7.81 0.38
CA GLU A 93 -22.78 8.27 1.75
C GLU A 93 -22.52 7.14 2.76
N LEU A 94 -22.96 5.93 2.43
CA LEU A 94 -22.67 4.76 3.25
C LEU A 94 -21.16 4.51 3.32
N THR A 95 -20.44 4.58 2.20
CA THR A 95 -18.98 4.41 2.14
C THR A 95 -18.27 5.46 2.99
N LEU A 96 -18.65 6.73 2.91
CA LEU A 96 -18.07 7.81 3.71
C LEU A 96 -18.35 7.63 5.21
N SER A 97 -19.58 7.22 5.56
CA SER A 97 -19.95 6.93 6.95
C SER A 97 -19.08 5.80 7.53
N CYS A 98 -18.89 4.71 6.77
CA CYS A 98 -18.05 3.59 7.16
C CYS A 98 -16.58 4.01 7.31
N LEU A 99 -16.04 4.78 6.37
CA LEU A 99 -14.68 5.30 6.43
C LEU A 99 -14.45 6.12 7.71
N ARG A 100 -15.32 7.09 7.97
CA ARG A 100 -15.25 7.93 9.19
C ARG A 100 -15.27 7.09 10.46
N GLN A 101 -16.17 6.12 10.52
CA GLN A 101 -16.30 5.23 11.67
C GLN A 101 -15.00 4.45 11.93
N LEU A 102 -14.42 3.83 10.89
CA LEU A 102 -13.22 3.00 11.02
C LEU A 102 -11.99 3.85 11.34
N VAL A 103 -11.84 5.02 10.73
CA VAL A 103 -10.74 5.95 11.03
C VAL A 103 -10.82 6.46 12.47
N LYS A 104 -12.01 6.84 12.93
CA LYS A 104 -12.20 7.40 14.27
C LYS A 104 -12.04 6.36 15.38
N ASN A 105 -12.58 5.14 15.17
CA ASN A 105 -12.80 4.19 16.25
C ASN A 105 -11.95 2.91 16.16
N ALA A 106 -11.35 2.60 15.00
CA ALA A 106 -10.73 1.30 14.76
C ALA A 106 -9.30 1.39 14.21
N GLY A 107 -8.64 2.54 14.30
CA GLY A 107 -7.23 2.70 13.94
C GLY A 107 -6.93 2.58 12.44
N PHE A 108 -7.93 2.84 11.57
CA PHE A 108 -7.69 2.89 10.13
C PHE A 108 -7.00 4.20 9.77
N ARG A 109 -5.98 4.12 8.87
CA ARG A 109 -5.09 5.24 8.54
C ARG A 109 -4.78 5.38 7.07
N CYS A 110 -5.45 4.64 6.21
CA CYS A 110 -5.28 4.70 4.76
C CYS A 110 -6.58 4.29 4.07
N VAL A 111 -6.79 4.77 2.85
CA VAL A 111 -7.83 4.26 1.94
C VAL A 111 -7.15 3.52 0.80
N LYS A 112 -7.65 2.35 0.44
CA LYS A 112 -7.21 1.58 -0.74
C LYS A 112 -8.29 1.57 -1.81
N PHE A 113 -7.89 1.80 -3.04
CA PHE A 113 -8.69 1.54 -4.23
C PHE A 113 -8.08 0.38 -5.04
N HIS A 114 -8.93 -0.54 -5.50
CA HIS A 114 -8.51 -1.66 -6.32
C HIS A 114 -9.30 -1.73 -7.64
N PRO A 115 -8.93 -0.90 -8.63
CA PRO A 115 -9.69 -0.77 -9.87
C PRO A 115 -9.90 -2.10 -10.60
N THR A 116 -8.88 -2.96 -10.64
CA THR A 116 -8.91 -4.25 -11.34
C THR A 116 -9.90 -5.22 -10.72
N VAL A 117 -9.83 -5.43 -9.41
CA VAL A 117 -10.72 -6.38 -8.71
C VAL A 117 -12.17 -5.88 -8.72
N HIS A 118 -12.37 -4.57 -8.58
CA HIS A 118 -13.72 -3.99 -8.57
C HIS A 118 -14.26 -3.69 -9.99
N GLY A 119 -13.45 -3.85 -11.05
CA GLY A 119 -13.89 -3.75 -12.43
C GLY A 119 -14.25 -2.33 -12.89
N TYR A 120 -13.52 -1.30 -12.46
CA TYR A 120 -13.75 0.07 -12.90
C TYR A 120 -12.47 0.76 -13.37
N MET A 121 -12.62 1.73 -14.27
CA MET A 121 -11.54 2.60 -14.71
C MET A 121 -11.53 3.88 -13.87
N PRO A 122 -10.42 4.21 -13.14
CA PRO A 122 -10.36 5.38 -12.27
C PRO A 122 -10.78 6.68 -12.97
N PHE A 123 -10.27 6.93 -14.16
CA PHE A 123 -10.62 8.13 -14.93
C PHE A 123 -12.14 8.26 -15.18
N ARG A 124 -12.82 7.15 -15.55
CA ARG A 124 -14.27 7.15 -15.80
C ARG A 124 -15.12 7.24 -14.53
N SER A 125 -14.55 6.81 -13.41
CA SER A 125 -15.23 6.79 -12.10
C SER A 125 -14.85 7.98 -11.22
N ARG A 126 -14.18 9.00 -11.80
CA ARG A 126 -13.64 10.14 -11.05
C ARG A 126 -14.69 10.80 -10.15
N ASP A 127 -15.88 11.10 -10.67
CA ASP A 127 -16.92 11.80 -9.90
C ASP A 127 -17.37 11.03 -8.66
N ARG A 128 -17.28 9.70 -8.69
CA ARG A 128 -17.63 8.82 -7.56
C ARG A 128 -16.45 8.57 -6.62
N ILE A 129 -15.21 8.69 -7.10
CA ILE A 129 -13.99 8.61 -6.30
C ILE A 129 -13.79 9.93 -5.55
N GLU A 130 -14.09 11.06 -6.17
CA GLU A 130 -13.86 12.40 -5.68
C GLU A 130 -14.35 12.67 -4.23
N PRO A 131 -15.59 12.28 -3.82
CA PRO A 131 -16.03 12.46 -2.45
C PRO A 131 -15.16 11.71 -1.43
N ILE A 132 -14.66 10.52 -1.80
CA ILE A 132 -13.80 9.71 -0.93
C ILE A 132 -12.41 10.34 -0.80
N LEU A 133 -11.85 10.91 -1.88
CA LEU A 133 -10.58 11.64 -1.84
C LEU A 133 -10.67 12.88 -0.94
N ARG A 134 -11.76 13.65 -1.04
CA ARG A 134 -12.01 14.81 -0.16
C ARG A 134 -12.09 14.40 1.31
N GLU A 135 -12.79 13.30 1.58
CA GLU A 135 -12.89 12.78 2.95
C GLU A 135 -11.52 12.33 3.48
N ALA A 136 -10.73 11.61 2.67
CA ALA A 136 -9.38 11.19 3.04
C ALA A 136 -8.48 12.40 3.34
N ALA A 137 -8.58 13.47 2.54
CA ALA A 137 -7.86 14.72 2.78
C ALA A 137 -8.27 15.40 4.11
N GLN A 138 -9.58 15.46 4.39
CA GLN A 138 -10.09 15.99 5.67
C GLN A 138 -9.61 15.16 6.88
N LEU A 139 -9.59 13.84 6.73
CA LEU A 139 -9.09 12.91 7.73
C LEU A 139 -7.56 12.86 7.83
N ARG A 140 -6.86 13.51 6.89
CA ARG A 140 -5.40 13.54 6.77
C ARG A 140 -4.77 12.15 6.68
N ILE A 141 -5.40 11.27 5.90
CA ILE A 141 -4.90 9.92 5.64
C ILE A 141 -4.57 9.77 4.14
N PRO A 142 -3.49 9.04 3.78
CA PRO A 142 -3.14 8.81 2.40
C PRO A 142 -4.16 7.89 1.70
N VAL A 143 -4.12 7.92 0.36
CA VAL A 143 -4.86 6.98 -0.48
C VAL A 143 -3.90 6.12 -1.29
N MET A 144 -4.14 4.82 -1.32
CA MET A 144 -3.36 3.87 -2.10
C MET A 144 -4.20 3.35 -3.27
N PHE A 145 -3.60 3.33 -4.46
CA PHE A 145 -4.21 2.75 -5.65
C PHE A 145 -3.42 1.53 -6.10
N HIS A 146 -4.12 0.41 -6.29
CA HIS A 146 -3.57 -0.74 -6.98
C HIS A 146 -3.25 -0.38 -8.43
N GLN A 147 -2.07 -0.77 -8.92
CA GLN A 147 -1.55 -0.41 -10.24
C GLN A 147 -0.89 -1.62 -10.92
N GLY A 148 -0.66 -1.51 -12.24
CA GLY A 148 0.05 -2.52 -13.02
C GLY A 148 -0.85 -3.51 -13.78
N ASP A 149 -2.17 -3.35 -13.75
CA ASP A 149 -3.13 -4.20 -14.42
C ASP A 149 -3.91 -3.43 -15.51
N PRO A 150 -3.46 -3.44 -16.78
CA PRO A 150 -4.23 -2.78 -17.83
C PRO A 150 -5.58 -3.49 -18.08
N PRO A 151 -6.63 -2.75 -18.46
CA PRO A 151 -6.66 -1.30 -18.65
C PRO A 151 -6.93 -0.50 -17.36
N PHE A 152 -7.14 -1.15 -16.23
CA PHE A 152 -7.64 -0.54 -15.00
C PHE A 152 -6.55 0.16 -14.17
N GLY A 153 -5.34 -0.41 -14.14
CA GLY A 153 -4.24 -0.01 -13.27
C GLY A 153 -3.17 0.86 -13.95
N HIS A 154 -3.53 1.75 -14.89
CA HIS A 154 -2.59 2.72 -15.46
C HIS A 154 -2.39 3.92 -14.54
N PRO A 155 -1.16 4.25 -14.12
CA PRO A 155 -0.86 5.43 -13.31
C PRO A 155 -1.41 6.74 -13.88
N SER A 156 -1.35 6.93 -15.19
CA SER A 156 -1.86 8.12 -15.90
C SER A 156 -3.35 8.38 -15.71
N GLN A 157 -4.15 7.36 -15.41
CA GLN A 157 -5.57 7.55 -15.12
C GLN A 157 -5.85 8.37 -13.86
N LEU A 158 -4.85 8.52 -12.99
CA LEU A 158 -4.96 9.21 -11.70
C LEU A 158 -4.46 10.67 -11.74
N VAL A 159 -3.77 11.10 -12.80
CA VAL A 159 -3.08 12.40 -12.85
C VAL A 159 -4.02 13.56 -12.52
N GLY A 160 -5.19 13.63 -13.14
CA GLY A 160 -6.14 14.72 -12.85
C GLY A 160 -6.68 14.74 -11.41
N MET A 161 -6.70 13.59 -10.71
CA MET A 161 -7.07 13.50 -9.30
C MET A 161 -5.90 13.95 -8.41
N MET A 162 -4.67 13.56 -8.74
CA MET A 162 -3.45 13.98 -8.02
C MET A 162 -3.25 15.49 -8.10
N GLU A 163 -3.50 16.08 -9.26
CA GLU A 163 -3.42 17.53 -9.49
C GLU A 163 -4.51 18.30 -8.74
N ALA A 164 -5.71 17.75 -8.63
CA ALA A 164 -6.82 18.37 -7.93
C ALA A 164 -6.67 18.29 -6.39
N HIS A 165 -5.92 17.32 -5.88
CA HIS A 165 -5.74 17.05 -4.44
C HIS A 165 -4.26 17.09 -4.05
N ARG A 166 -3.63 18.25 -4.18
CA ARG A 166 -2.19 18.46 -3.87
C ARG A 166 -1.84 18.26 -2.39
N ASP A 167 -2.82 18.38 -1.51
CA ASP A 167 -2.73 18.19 -0.05
C ASP A 167 -2.91 16.71 0.37
N LEU A 168 -3.32 15.83 -0.55
CA LEU A 168 -3.50 14.41 -0.32
C LEU A 168 -2.31 13.61 -0.85
N THR A 169 -1.78 12.68 -0.05
CA THR A 169 -0.74 11.75 -0.52
C THR A 169 -1.37 10.57 -1.25
N PHE A 170 -0.93 10.34 -2.49
CA PHE A 170 -1.26 9.17 -3.29
C PHE A 170 -0.13 8.15 -3.23
N ILE A 171 -0.44 6.91 -2.86
CA ILE A 171 0.50 5.78 -2.87
C ILE A 171 0.16 4.92 -4.09
N LEU A 172 1.07 4.80 -5.04
CA LEU A 172 0.94 3.89 -6.18
C LEU A 172 1.53 2.53 -5.79
N ALA A 173 0.65 1.56 -5.58
CA ALA A 173 1.06 0.21 -5.20
C ALA A 173 1.83 -0.47 -6.33
N HIS A 174 2.77 -1.34 -5.94
CA HIS A 174 3.52 -2.23 -6.84
C HIS A 174 4.44 -1.48 -7.83
N PHE A 175 4.74 -0.21 -7.65
CA PHE A 175 5.42 0.56 -8.72
C PHE A 175 4.73 0.40 -10.10
N ALA A 176 3.47 0.02 -10.10
CA ALA A 176 2.71 -0.39 -11.28
C ALA A 176 3.35 -1.59 -12.05
N THR A 177 3.93 -2.57 -11.36
CA THR A 177 4.65 -3.71 -11.99
C THR A 177 4.02 -5.08 -11.75
N GLN A 178 2.87 -5.18 -11.07
CA GLN A 178 2.34 -6.48 -10.64
C GLN A 178 2.08 -7.46 -11.80
N ARG A 179 1.47 -7.03 -12.90
CA ARG A 179 1.20 -7.89 -14.07
C ARG A 179 1.88 -7.41 -15.33
N MET A 180 1.97 -6.10 -15.52
CA MET A 180 2.72 -5.50 -16.62
C MET A 180 3.67 -4.45 -16.08
N VAL A 181 4.86 -4.38 -16.67
CA VAL A 181 5.87 -3.42 -16.26
C VAL A 181 5.49 -2.02 -16.72
N MET A 182 4.85 -1.26 -15.83
CA MET A 182 4.48 0.15 -16.04
C MET A 182 5.28 1.07 -15.12
N ALA A 183 6.45 0.62 -14.63
CA ALA A 183 7.27 1.39 -13.70
C ALA A 183 7.67 2.75 -14.28
N ASP A 184 8.00 2.82 -15.55
CA ASP A 184 8.37 4.06 -16.23
C ASP A 184 7.22 5.08 -16.18
N GLU A 185 5.98 4.62 -16.40
CA GLU A 185 4.78 5.45 -16.29
C GLU A 185 4.56 5.91 -14.83
N ALA A 186 4.71 5.00 -13.85
CA ALA A 186 4.56 5.33 -12.44
C ALA A 186 5.61 6.35 -11.96
N ILE A 187 6.88 6.16 -12.35
CA ILE A 187 7.99 7.08 -12.05
C ILE A 187 7.73 8.44 -12.68
N TYR A 188 7.33 8.47 -13.97
CA TYR A 188 7.03 9.71 -14.67
C TYR A 188 5.88 10.48 -14.00
N VAL A 189 4.76 9.79 -13.70
CA VAL A 189 3.62 10.38 -13.01
C VAL A 189 4.02 10.90 -11.62
N ALA A 190 4.81 10.14 -10.88
CA ALA A 190 5.30 10.56 -9.58
C ALA A 190 6.22 11.77 -9.68
N ARG A 191 7.10 11.84 -10.69
CA ARG A 191 7.96 12.99 -10.93
C ARG A 191 7.18 14.28 -11.16
N MET A 192 6.08 14.21 -11.91
CA MET A 192 5.21 15.34 -12.20
C MET A 192 4.29 15.75 -11.03
N ASN A 193 4.06 14.83 -10.09
CA ASN A 193 3.13 15.03 -8.97
C ASN A 193 3.85 14.83 -7.63
N PRO A 194 4.25 15.92 -6.92
CA PRO A 194 5.02 15.83 -5.67
C PRO A 194 4.32 15.10 -4.54
N ASN A 195 3.01 15.00 -4.58
CA ASN A 195 2.16 14.29 -3.62
C ASN A 195 1.99 12.78 -3.91
N VAL A 196 2.79 12.22 -4.83
CA VAL A 196 2.77 10.78 -5.15
C VAL A 196 3.97 10.09 -4.53
N VAL A 197 3.73 8.92 -3.93
CA VAL A 197 4.71 8.00 -3.35
C VAL A 197 4.57 6.64 -4.04
N LEU A 198 5.66 5.95 -4.30
CA LEU A 198 5.67 4.63 -4.90
C LEU A 198 5.87 3.55 -3.82
N GLU A 199 5.10 2.46 -3.89
CA GLU A 199 5.17 1.34 -2.95
C GLU A 199 5.82 0.12 -3.62
N THR A 200 6.76 -0.54 -2.91
CA THR A 200 7.79 -1.42 -3.51
C THR A 200 7.37 -2.86 -3.81
N SER A 201 6.19 -3.33 -3.41
CA SER A 201 5.83 -4.72 -3.72
C SER A 201 5.89 -5.01 -5.23
N TRP A 202 6.34 -6.19 -5.61
CA TRP A 202 6.51 -6.65 -7.00
C TRP A 202 7.58 -5.93 -7.83
N VAL A 203 8.19 -4.85 -7.34
CA VAL A 203 9.21 -4.13 -8.11
C VAL A 203 10.53 -4.91 -8.15
N ASP A 204 11.15 -4.96 -9.30
CA ASP A 204 12.50 -5.49 -9.47
C ASP A 204 13.58 -4.46 -9.12
N LEU A 205 14.80 -4.93 -8.88
CA LEU A 205 15.93 -4.08 -8.52
C LEU A 205 16.24 -2.98 -9.56
N PRO A 206 16.26 -3.23 -10.88
CA PRO A 206 16.48 -2.18 -11.88
C PRO A 206 15.50 -1.04 -11.78
N ARG A 207 14.21 -1.33 -11.64
CA ARG A 207 13.14 -0.32 -11.55
C ARG A 207 13.16 0.42 -10.21
N LEU A 208 13.51 -0.28 -9.14
CA LEU A 208 13.68 0.39 -7.84
C LEU A 208 14.88 1.36 -7.86
N LYS A 209 16.00 0.98 -8.49
CA LYS A 209 17.16 1.87 -8.68
C LYS A 209 16.78 3.14 -9.46
N GLU A 210 16.04 2.97 -10.54
CA GLU A 210 15.53 4.08 -11.35
C GLU A 210 14.59 5.00 -10.55
N GLY A 211 13.63 4.41 -9.80
CA GLY A 211 12.75 5.17 -8.94
C GLY A 211 13.50 5.98 -7.88
N VAL A 212 14.54 5.41 -7.26
CA VAL A 212 15.38 6.14 -6.30
C VAL A 212 16.17 7.26 -6.97
N ALA A 213 16.71 7.03 -8.17
CA ALA A 213 17.46 8.04 -8.91
C ALA A 213 16.59 9.24 -9.33
N GLU A 214 15.35 8.97 -9.78
CA GLU A 214 14.43 10.00 -10.29
C GLU A 214 13.66 10.76 -9.18
N LEU A 215 13.29 10.07 -8.10
CA LEU A 215 12.40 10.61 -7.08
C LEU A 215 13.10 10.87 -5.73
N GLY A 216 14.25 10.26 -5.52
CA GLY A 216 14.93 10.22 -4.23
C GLY A 216 14.26 9.25 -3.23
N SER A 217 15.00 8.92 -2.17
CA SER A 217 14.59 7.95 -1.13
C SER A 217 13.30 8.34 -0.37
N ARG A 218 12.94 9.62 -0.34
CA ARG A 218 11.79 10.12 0.44
C ARG A 218 10.42 9.83 -0.18
N ARG A 219 10.41 9.39 -1.43
CA ARG A 219 9.18 9.19 -2.22
C ARG A 219 8.88 7.72 -2.48
N ILE A 220 9.52 6.83 -1.72
CA ILE A 220 9.38 5.38 -1.84
C ILE A 220 9.09 4.79 -0.46
N VAL A 221 8.12 3.88 -0.37
CA VAL A 221 7.77 3.16 0.85
C VAL A 221 7.84 1.65 0.62
N PHE A 222 8.32 0.92 1.63
CA PHE A 222 8.32 -0.53 1.63
C PHE A 222 6.89 -1.07 1.75
N GLY A 223 6.56 -2.05 0.92
CA GLY A 223 5.41 -2.91 1.06
C GLY A 223 5.71 -4.29 0.48
N SER A 224 5.15 -5.33 1.06
CA SER A 224 5.41 -6.71 0.65
C SER A 224 4.32 -7.30 -0.24
N ASP A 225 3.08 -6.87 -0.10
CA ASP A 225 1.89 -7.54 -0.65
C ASP A 225 1.70 -8.97 -0.08
N CYS A 226 2.22 -9.20 1.14
CA CYS A 226 2.09 -10.48 1.85
C CYS A 226 0.59 -10.79 2.13
N PRO A 227 0.12 -12.01 1.97
CA PRO A 227 0.83 -13.26 1.65
C PRO A 227 0.89 -13.59 0.15
N ILE A 228 0.55 -12.65 -0.74
CA ILE A 228 0.60 -12.86 -2.18
C ILE A 228 2.06 -12.95 -2.65
N GLN A 229 2.93 -12.17 -2.01
CA GLN A 229 4.41 -12.33 -2.06
C GLN A 229 4.99 -12.57 -0.66
N GLU A 230 6.23 -13.04 -0.63
CA GLU A 230 6.98 -13.16 0.62
C GLU A 230 7.39 -11.78 1.14
N MET A 231 7.20 -11.55 2.42
CA MET A 231 7.55 -10.30 3.10
C MET A 231 9.04 -9.91 2.93
N TRP A 232 9.91 -10.91 2.77
CA TRP A 232 11.38 -10.73 2.74
C TRP A 232 11.93 -10.27 1.41
N SER A 233 11.30 -10.62 0.28
CA SER A 233 11.86 -10.38 -1.05
C SER A 233 12.09 -8.89 -1.31
N GLN A 234 11.14 -8.04 -0.95
CA GLN A 234 11.29 -6.60 -1.14
C GLN A 234 12.28 -5.95 -0.17
N LEU A 235 12.38 -6.45 1.06
CA LEU A 235 13.43 -6.01 2.00
C LEU A 235 14.83 -6.29 1.46
N ARG A 236 15.02 -7.46 0.83
CA ARG A 236 16.28 -7.79 0.16
C ARG A 236 16.55 -6.90 -1.03
N THR A 237 15.56 -6.58 -1.83
CA THR A 237 15.71 -5.66 -2.97
C THR A 237 16.17 -4.28 -2.50
N ILE A 238 15.60 -3.76 -1.40
CA ILE A 238 16.02 -2.49 -0.79
C ILE A 238 17.45 -2.59 -0.22
N GLU A 239 17.80 -3.69 0.46
CA GLU A 239 19.16 -3.91 0.99
C GLU A 239 20.22 -3.83 -0.10
N VAL A 240 19.97 -4.46 -1.25
CA VAL A 240 20.90 -4.48 -2.39
C VAL A 240 21.16 -3.09 -2.97
N LEU A 241 20.26 -2.11 -2.80
CA LEU A 241 20.54 -0.72 -3.16
C LEU A 241 21.79 -0.15 -2.46
N GLY A 242 22.11 -0.66 -1.27
CA GLY A 242 23.29 -0.25 -0.50
C GLY A 242 24.60 -0.85 -1.00
N TRP A 243 24.56 -1.84 -1.86
CA TRP A 243 25.77 -2.46 -2.42
C TRP A 243 26.41 -1.56 -3.48
N ASP A 244 27.70 -1.83 -3.77
CA ASP A 244 28.41 -1.06 -4.77
C ASP A 244 27.89 -1.33 -6.20
N PRO A 245 28.02 -0.33 -7.10
CA PRO A 245 27.77 -0.55 -8.52
C PRO A 245 28.64 -1.67 -9.10
N PRO A 246 28.17 -2.42 -10.11
CA PRO A 246 26.92 -2.18 -10.86
C PRO A 246 25.67 -2.79 -10.23
N ILE A 247 25.80 -3.63 -9.19
CA ILE A 247 24.64 -4.34 -8.60
C ILE A 247 23.75 -3.39 -7.81
N GLY A 248 24.32 -2.71 -6.79
CA GLY A 248 23.65 -1.64 -6.05
C GLY A 248 23.90 -0.27 -6.66
N ILE A 249 23.65 0.75 -5.86
CA ILE A 249 23.91 2.18 -6.16
C ILE A 249 24.62 2.88 -5.00
N SER A 250 25.20 2.12 -4.08
CA SER A 250 25.80 2.61 -2.82
C SER A 250 24.84 3.54 -2.04
N LEU A 251 23.53 3.22 -2.03
CA LEU A 251 22.53 4.02 -1.33
C LEU A 251 22.85 4.09 0.17
N PRO A 252 22.98 5.29 0.77
CA PRO A 252 23.32 5.44 2.18
C PRO A 252 22.34 4.69 3.11
N ALA A 253 22.82 4.21 4.25
CA ALA A 253 22.01 3.49 5.23
C ALA A 253 20.80 4.32 5.70
N GLU A 254 20.97 5.64 5.91
CA GLU A 254 19.90 6.55 6.27
C GLU A 254 18.78 6.59 5.21
N ASP A 255 19.15 6.55 3.93
CA ASP A 255 18.17 6.53 2.84
C ASP A 255 17.44 5.18 2.79
N ARG A 256 18.13 4.06 3.05
CA ARG A 256 17.47 2.75 3.15
C ARG A 256 16.50 2.68 4.34
N GLU A 257 16.85 3.26 5.51
CA GLU A 257 15.92 3.36 6.65
C GLU A 257 14.65 4.13 6.30
N ARG A 258 14.76 5.17 5.47
CA ARG A 258 13.58 5.87 4.94
C ARG A 258 12.68 4.93 4.15
N LEU A 259 13.25 4.13 3.25
CA LEU A 259 12.49 3.17 2.45
C LEU A 259 11.89 2.08 3.33
N TYR A 260 12.67 1.51 4.27
CA TYR A 260 12.20 0.42 5.15
C TYR A 260 10.96 0.80 5.96
N GLY A 261 10.82 2.05 6.41
CA GLY A 261 9.66 2.38 7.22
C GLY A 261 9.50 3.84 7.63
N ASP A 262 10.56 4.65 7.68
CA ASP A 262 10.45 6.01 8.20
C ASP A 262 9.56 6.91 7.33
N ASN A 263 9.52 6.67 6.01
CA ASN A 263 8.61 7.39 5.13
C ASN A 263 7.16 7.02 5.43
N MET A 264 6.85 5.72 5.58
CA MET A 264 5.48 5.30 5.88
C MET A 264 5.02 5.76 7.27
N ALA A 265 5.91 5.72 8.27
CA ALA A 265 5.61 6.21 9.62
C ALA A 265 5.27 7.71 9.66
N LYS A 266 5.77 8.50 8.71
CA LYS A 266 5.40 9.93 8.58
C LYS A 266 4.04 10.13 7.93
N LEU A 267 3.64 9.22 7.06
CA LEU A 267 2.34 9.28 6.37
C LEU A 267 1.19 8.85 7.28
N ILE A 268 1.45 7.89 8.16
CA ILE A 268 0.47 7.36 9.12
C ILE A 268 1.08 7.26 10.51
N PRO A 269 1.13 8.34 11.27
CA PRO A 269 1.73 8.43 12.59
C PRO A 269 1.05 7.52 13.63
#